data_ef7c72c1059888d85ac798bf7d0d54ee
#
_entry.id   ef7c72c1059888d85ac798bf7d0d54ee
#
_cell.length_a   1.000
_cell.length_b   1.000
_cell.length_c   1.000
_cell.angle_alpha   90.00
_cell.angle_beta   90.00
_cell.angle_gamma   90.00
#
_symmetry.space_group_name_H-M   'P 1'
#
loop_
_entity.id
_entity.type
_entity.pdbx_description
1 polymer ?
#
loop_
_entity_poly.entity_id
_entity_poly.type
_entity_poly.pdbx_seq_one_letter_code
_entity_poly.pdbx_strand_id
1 'polypeptide(L)'
;SASKFKMAVTISNGEIILIPIIAVIIGQHLQNVSAKRKDKMDVFKTMMMNRIGWSVEGTRAMNIIDIFFSDDKNVRQAWSEYYHALCVKDPDEIQLKQMQQAQDKLLEKMAISLGYKDKITWETIQNPYVPKGMMEAMDQQQIIQKGQTELAKVAGAFAQMINTNAANQAPNRQEDNPHANT
;
A
#
# COMPACT_ATOMS: atom_id res chain seq x y z
N SER A 1 44.47 41.62 -36.42
CA SER A 1 43.12 41.94 -36.86
C SER A 1 42.08 41.40 -35.91
N ALA A 2 41.90 42.07 -34.80
CA ALA A 2 40.84 41.80 -33.84
C ALA A 2 39.70 42.77 -34.13
N SER A 3 38.76 42.36 -34.96
CA SER A 3 37.58 43.14 -35.24
C SER A 3 36.37 42.24 -35.23
N LYS A 4 35.43 42.63 -34.39
CA LYS A 4 33.99 42.38 -34.50
C LYS A 4 33.46 41.06 -33.94
N PHE A 5 33.12 41.11 -32.69
CA PHE A 5 31.81 40.63 -32.30
C PHE A 5 31.23 41.55 -31.20
N LYS A 6 30.96 42.81 -31.54
CA LYS A 6 30.00 43.61 -30.80
C LYS A 6 28.63 43.36 -31.42
N MET A 7 28.01 42.33 -31.05
CA MET A 7 26.59 42.17 -31.18
C MET A 7 25.97 43.00 -30.06
N ALA A 8 25.72 44.29 -30.35
CA ALA A 8 24.95 45.14 -29.48
C ALA A 8 23.50 44.65 -29.53
N VAL A 9 23.12 43.81 -28.62
CA VAL A 9 21.73 43.53 -28.33
C VAL A 9 21.18 44.80 -27.70
N THR A 10 20.53 45.63 -28.48
CA THR A 10 19.75 46.77 -27.99
C THR A 10 18.51 46.17 -27.34
N ILE A 11 18.63 45.81 -26.07
CA ILE A 11 17.51 45.30 -25.27
C ILE A 11 16.69 46.53 -24.89
N SER A 12 15.47 46.61 -25.37
CA SER A 12 14.50 47.63 -24.96
C SER A 12 14.26 47.46 -23.44
N ASN A 13 14.03 48.58 -22.74
CA ASN A 13 13.83 48.59 -21.28
C ASN A 13 12.72 47.60 -20.80
N GLY A 14 11.78 47.24 -21.68
CA GLY A 14 10.76 46.22 -21.41
C GLY A 14 11.28 44.78 -21.44
N GLU A 15 12.27 44.48 -22.30
CA GLU A 15 12.86 43.15 -22.42
C GLU A 15 13.77 42.80 -21.23
N ILE A 16 14.43 43.81 -20.65
CA ILE A 16 15.30 43.62 -19.46
C ILE A 16 14.51 43.09 -18.25
N ILE A 17 13.24 43.48 -18.13
CA ILE A 17 12.37 43.05 -17.01
C ILE A 17 11.69 41.70 -17.32
N LEU A 18 11.36 41.41 -18.59
CA LEU A 18 10.68 40.18 -18.98
C LEU A 18 11.54 38.91 -18.80
N ILE A 19 12.82 39.01 -19.13
CA ILE A 19 13.76 37.87 -19.05
C ILE A 19 13.84 37.27 -17.63
N PRO A 20 14.08 38.05 -16.55
CA PRO A 20 14.11 37.49 -15.20
C PRO A 20 12.76 36.94 -14.74
N ILE A 21 11.64 37.55 -15.16
CA ILE A 21 10.30 37.03 -14.81
C ILE A 21 10.06 35.67 -15.45
N ILE A 22 10.38 35.51 -16.74
CA ILE A 22 10.28 34.23 -17.45
C ILE A 22 11.19 33.19 -16.79
N ALA A 23 12.43 33.54 -16.43
CA ALA A 23 13.36 32.64 -15.75
C ALA A 23 12.84 32.15 -14.40
N VAL A 24 12.19 33.04 -13.62
CA VAL A 24 11.56 32.69 -12.34
C VAL A 24 10.38 31.73 -12.55
N ILE A 25 9.51 32.00 -13.52
CA ILE A 25 8.35 31.15 -13.83
C ILE A 25 8.82 29.74 -14.27
N ILE A 26 9.82 29.67 -15.16
CA ILE A 26 10.40 28.39 -15.59
C ILE A 26 11.04 27.68 -14.39
N GLY A 27 11.79 28.37 -13.56
CA GLY A 27 12.42 27.83 -12.36
C GLY A 27 11.39 27.25 -11.38
N GLN A 28 10.32 27.96 -11.09
CA GLN A 28 9.23 27.48 -10.23
C GLN A 28 8.51 26.27 -10.84
N HIS A 29 8.26 26.28 -12.16
CA HIS A 29 7.64 25.16 -12.84
C HIS A 29 8.51 23.90 -12.74
N LEU A 30 9.81 24.00 -12.99
CA LEU A 30 10.76 22.90 -12.88
C LEU A 30 10.85 22.35 -11.43
N GLN A 31 10.86 23.24 -10.43
CA GLN A 31 10.82 22.85 -9.03
C GLN A 31 9.56 22.08 -8.68
N ASN A 32 8.39 22.54 -9.12
CA ASN A 32 7.11 21.87 -8.88
C ASN A 32 7.05 20.49 -9.53
N VAL A 33 7.54 20.35 -10.77
CA VAL A 33 7.63 19.06 -11.47
C VAL A 33 8.58 18.12 -10.73
N SER A 34 9.73 18.61 -10.28
CA SER A 34 10.71 17.83 -9.53
C SER A 34 10.17 17.37 -8.17
N ALA A 35 9.45 18.26 -7.45
CA ALA A 35 8.82 17.93 -6.18
C ALA A 35 7.76 16.84 -6.35
N LYS A 36 6.85 16.99 -7.31
CA LYS A 36 5.83 15.96 -7.61
C LYS A 36 6.45 14.61 -7.96
N ARG A 37 7.53 14.60 -8.75
CA ARG A 37 8.24 13.37 -9.09
C ARG A 37 8.90 12.74 -7.87
N LYS A 38 9.45 13.54 -6.95
CA LYS A 38 10.03 13.06 -5.70
C LYS A 38 8.97 12.40 -4.83
N ASP A 39 7.81 13.03 -4.67
CA ASP A 39 6.71 12.49 -3.87
C ASP A 39 6.21 11.14 -4.43
N LYS A 40 6.00 11.05 -5.76
CA LYS A 40 5.68 9.80 -6.45
C LYS A 40 6.76 8.72 -6.21
N MET A 41 8.04 9.13 -6.26
CA MET A 41 9.18 8.24 -6.03
C MET A 41 9.20 7.70 -4.60
N ASP A 42 8.89 8.52 -3.61
CA ASP A 42 8.89 8.11 -2.21
C ASP A 42 7.76 7.12 -1.92
N VAL A 43 6.57 7.31 -2.50
CA VAL A 43 5.47 6.32 -2.46
C VAL A 43 5.91 5.00 -3.10
N PHE A 44 6.47 5.06 -4.32
CA PHE A 44 6.93 3.88 -5.04
C PHE A 44 8.01 3.10 -4.27
N LYS A 45 9.01 3.79 -3.72
CA LYS A 45 10.07 3.16 -2.90
C LYS A 45 9.47 2.47 -1.68
N THR A 46 8.54 3.13 -0.98
CA THR A 46 7.90 2.54 0.19
C THR A 46 7.12 1.28 -0.19
N MET A 47 6.36 1.31 -1.29
CA MET A 47 5.66 0.14 -1.78
C MET A 47 6.62 -1.00 -2.17
N MET A 48 7.72 -0.69 -2.87
CA MET A 48 8.75 -1.67 -3.24
C MET A 48 9.44 -2.30 -2.04
N MET A 49 9.77 -1.51 -1.01
CA MET A 49 10.43 -2.02 0.20
C MET A 49 9.49 -2.89 1.04
N ASN A 50 8.20 -2.63 1.01
CA ASN A 50 7.17 -3.32 1.79
C ASN A 50 6.34 -4.32 0.96
N ARG A 51 6.84 -4.76 -0.20
CA ARG A 51 6.10 -5.66 -1.09
C ARG A 51 5.96 -7.08 -0.56
N ILE A 52 6.77 -7.45 0.43
CA ILE A 52 6.74 -8.76 1.09
C ILE A 52 6.03 -8.59 2.43
N GLY A 53 4.82 -9.15 2.51
CA GLY A 53 4.01 -9.08 3.74
C GLY A 53 3.31 -7.74 3.98
N TRP A 54 2.67 -7.66 5.13
CA TRP A 54 1.92 -6.47 5.56
C TRP A 54 2.79 -5.61 6.48
N SER A 55 2.82 -4.30 6.22
CA SER A 55 3.48 -3.33 7.08
C SER A 55 2.63 -2.08 7.24
N VAL A 56 2.84 -1.36 8.33
CA VAL A 56 2.16 -0.07 8.58
C VAL A 56 2.60 0.97 7.54
N GLU A 57 3.87 0.98 7.17
CA GLU A 57 4.46 1.86 6.17
C GLU A 57 3.88 1.60 4.78
N GLY A 58 3.76 0.32 4.39
CA GLY A 58 3.12 -0.07 3.14
C GLY A 58 1.65 0.35 3.09
N THR A 59 0.91 0.17 4.19
CA THR A 59 -0.48 0.60 4.30
C THR A 59 -0.63 2.12 4.18
N ARG A 60 0.26 2.89 4.81
CA ARG A 60 0.28 4.35 4.69
C ARG A 60 0.57 4.79 3.26
N ALA A 61 1.53 4.15 2.59
CA ALA A 61 1.83 4.43 1.19
C ALA A 61 0.63 4.15 0.27
N MET A 62 -0.09 3.05 0.49
CA MET A 62 -1.31 2.72 -0.26
C MET A 62 -2.38 3.81 -0.16
N ASN A 63 -2.58 4.40 1.01
CA ASN A 63 -3.59 5.44 1.23
C ASN A 63 -3.34 6.75 0.49
N ILE A 64 -2.12 6.98 0.00
CA ILE A 64 -1.73 8.23 -0.68
C ILE A 64 -1.48 8.04 -2.19
N ILE A 65 -1.65 6.82 -2.73
CA ILE A 65 -1.44 6.55 -4.16
C ILE A 65 -2.34 7.43 -5.03
N ASP A 66 -3.63 7.50 -4.72
CA ASP A 66 -4.59 8.28 -5.50
C ASP A 66 -4.29 9.78 -5.48
N ILE A 67 -3.60 10.28 -4.45
CA ILE A 67 -3.21 11.68 -4.32
C ILE A 67 -2.02 11.97 -5.24
N PHE A 68 -0.93 11.21 -5.08
CA PHE A 68 0.32 11.49 -5.80
C PHE A 68 0.31 11.02 -7.25
N PHE A 69 -0.48 9.99 -7.60
CA PHE A 69 -0.65 9.47 -8.96
C PHE A 69 -1.99 9.86 -9.58
N SER A 70 -2.65 10.93 -9.08
CA SER A 70 -3.95 11.41 -9.57
C SER A 70 -3.98 11.73 -11.06
N ASP A 71 -2.83 12.10 -11.63
CA ASP A 71 -2.62 12.44 -13.04
C ASP A 71 -2.32 11.22 -13.93
N ASP A 72 -2.13 10.02 -13.36
CA ASP A 72 -1.80 8.79 -14.11
C ASP A 72 -2.94 7.76 -14.05
N LYS A 73 -3.68 7.67 -15.14
CA LYS A 73 -4.83 6.75 -15.25
C LYS A 73 -4.42 5.27 -15.13
N ASN A 74 -3.25 4.89 -15.63
CA ASN A 74 -2.80 3.51 -15.61
C ASN A 74 -2.44 3.06 -14.18
N VAL A 75 -1.78 3.93 -13.40
CA VAL A 75 -1.48 3.67 -11.99
C VAL A 75 -2.78 3.58 -11.20
N ARG A 76 -3.71 4.54 -11.39
CA ARG A 76 -5.00 4.55 -10.69
C ARG A 76 -5.85 3.31 -10.99
N GLN A 77 -5.86 2.84 -12.23
CA GLN A 77 -6.56 1.61 -12.58
C GLN A 77 -5.91 0.40 -11.91
N ALA A 78 -4.59 0.27 -11.97
CA ALA A 78 -3.89 -0.84 -11.32
C ALA A 78 -4.06 -0.80 -9.79
N TRP A 79 -4.10 0.38 -9.19
CA TRP A 79 -4.41 0.56 -7.77
C TRP A 79 -5.83 0.08 -7.44
N SER A 80 -6.82 0.46 -8.24
CA SER A 80 -8.20 0.00 -8.05
C SER A 80 -8.31 -1.53 -8.12
N GLU A 81 -7.64 -2.17 -9.08
CA GLU A 81 -7.60 -3.63 -9.22
C GLU A 81 -6.96 -4.29 -7.98
N TYR A 82 -5.83 -3.75 -7.50
CA TYR A 82 -5.17 -4.26 -6.29
C TYR A 82 -6.02 -4.05 -5.05
N TYR A 83 -6.63 -2.86 -4.88
CA TYR A 83 -7.53 -2.58 -3.77
C TYR A 83 -8.71 -3.56 -3.70
N HIS A 84 -9.35 -3.87 -4.83
CA HIS A 84 -10.42 -4.85 -4.87
C HIS A 84 -9.95 -6.26 -4.46
N ALA A 85 -8.75 -6.65 -4.89
CA ALA A 85 -8.15 -7.92 -4.47
C ALA A 85 -7.89 -7.97 -2.94
N LEU A 86 -7.49 -6.85 -2.34
CA LEU A 86 -7.28 -6.73 -0.89
C LEU A 86 -8.57 -6.79 -0.07
N CYS A 87 -9.72 -6.45 -0.64
CA CYS A 87 -11.01 -6.46 0.04
C CYS A 87 -11.64 -7.86 0.17
N VAL A 88 -11.01 -8.90 -0.37
CA VAL A 88 -11.49 -10.28 -0.25
C VAL A 88 -11.29 -10.77 1.18
N LYS A 89 -12.38 -11.20 1.82
CA LYS A 89 -12.34 -11.77 3.17
C LYS A 89 -11.96 -13.26 3.09
N ASP A 90 -11.03 -13.69 3.93
CA ASP A 90 -10.54 -15.09 4.01
C ASP A 90 -10.12 -15.64 2.64
N PRO A 91 -9.14 -15.00 1.94
CA PRO A 91 -8.76 -15.37 0.59
C PRO A 91 -8.16 -16.77 0.53
N ASP A 92 -8.56 -17.55 -0.48
CA ASP A 92 -7.94 -18.82 -0.82
C ASP A 92 -6.56 -18.63 -1.49
N GLU A 93 -5.86 -19.74 -1.79
CA GLU A 93 -4.53 -19.69 -2.41
C GLU A 93 -4.54 -19.04 -3.78
N ILE A 94 -5.60 -19.22 -4.56
CA ILE A 94 -5.75 -18.61 -5.89
C ILE A 94 -5.92 -17.10 -5.75
N GLN A 95 -6.75 -16.67 -4.81
CA GLN A 95 -7.01 -15.25 -4.52
C GLN A 95 -5.76 -14.56 -3.96
N LEU A 96 -4.99 -15.23 -3.11
CA LEU A 96 -3.69 -14.71 -2.64
C LEU A 96 -2.71 -14.50 -3.80
N LYS A 97 -2.65 -15.43 -4.75
CA LYS A 97 -1.84 -15.28 -5.95
C LYS A 97 -2.32 -14.14 -6.85
N GLN A 98 -3.63 -13.98 -7.02
CA GLN A 98 -4.20 -12.86 -7.76
C GLN A 98 -3.89 -11.50 -7.09
N MET A 99 -3.95 -11.44 -5.76
CA MET A 99 -3.57 -10.27 -4.98
C MET A 99 -2.10 -9.89 -5.22
N GLN A 100 -1.20 -10.88 -5.19
CA GLN A 100 0.22 -10.68 -5.49
C GLN A 100 0.43 -10.16 -6.92
N GLN A 101 -0.24 -10.75 -7.90
CA GLN A 101 -0.16 -10.32 -9.30
C GLN A 101 -0.67 -8.89 -9.50
N ALA A 102 -1.75 -8.51 -8.80
CA ALA A 102 -2.28 -7.15 -8.84
C ALA A 102 -1.31 -6.14 -8.21
N GLN A 103 -0.64 -6.50 -7.11
CA GLN A 103 0.43 -5.70 -6.50
C GLN A 103 1.58 -5.48 -7.48
N ASP A 104 2.08 -6.55 -8.10
CA ASP A 104 3.18 -6.50 -9.05
C ASP A 104 2.83 -5.59 -10.25
N LYS A 105 1.60 -5.70 -10.76
CA LYS A 105 1.08 -4.84 -11.83
C LYS A 105 1.04 -3.37 -11.42
N LEU A 106 0.60 -3.07 -10.20
CA LEU A 106 0.62 -1.71 -9.67
C LEU A 106 2.04 -1.15 -9.61
N LEU A 107 2.99 -1.91 -9.07
CA LEU A 107 4.40 -1.51 -8.98
C LEU A 107 5.01 -1.28 -10.37
N GLU A 108 4.68 -2.12 -11.36
CA GLU A 108 5.10 -1.91 -12.75
C GLU A 108 4.57 -0.58 -13.32
N LYS A 109 3.28 -0.28 -13.14
CA LYS A 109 2.68 0.96 -13.64
C LYS A 109 3.28 2.19 -12.95
N MET A 110 3.55 2.12 -11.64
CA MET A 110 4.24 3.18 -10.91
C MET A 110 5.67 3.39 -11.43
N ALA A 111 6.42 2.30 -11.69
CA ALA A 111 7.76 2.37 -12.27
C ALA A 111 7.75 3.02 -13.66
N ILE A 112 6.80 2.66 -14.52
CA ILE A 112 6.63 3.26 -15.86
C ILE A 112 6.31 4.75 -15.73
N SER A 113 5.40 5.13 -14.85
CA SER A 113 5.04 6.54 -14.57
C SER A 113 6.23 7.38 -14.14
N LEU A 114 7.18 6.78 -13.43
CA LEU A 114 8.43 7.41 -12.99
C LEU A 114 9.56 7.39 -14.03
N GLY A 115 9.31 6.80 -15.21
CA GLY A 115 10.29 6.74 -16.29
C GLY A 115 11.28 5.56 -16.20
N TYR A 116 10.96 4.52 -15.45
CA TYR A 116 11.79 3.31 -15.30
C TYR A 116 11.39 2.17 -16.23
N LYS A 117 10.62 2.44 -17.29
CA LYS A 117 10.07 1.43 -18.22
C LYS A 117 11.10 0.39 -18.68
N ASP A 118 12.33 0.83 -18.99
CA ASP A 118 13.38 -0.03 -19.53
C ASP A 118 14.42 -0.45 -18.47
N LYS A 119 14.28 -0.01 -17.23
CA LYS A 119 15.24 -0.22 -16.14
C LYS A 119 14.74 -1.16 -15.04
N ILE A 120 13.44 -1.22 -14.85
CA ILE A 120 12.80 -2.12 -13.91
C ILE A 120 11.98 -3.10 -14.73
N THR A 121 12.48 -4.33 -14.82
CA THR A 121 11.79 -5.40 -15.53
C THR A 121 10.72 -6.00 -14.61
N TRP A 122 9.71 -6.61 -15.23
CA TRP A 122 8.71 -7.42 -14.53
C TRP A 122 9.37 -8.47 -13.62
N GLU A 123 10.45 -9.09 -14.11
CA GLU A 123 11.23 -10.06 -13.34
C GLU A 123 11.83 -9.47 -12.06
N THR A 124 12.32 -8.22 -12.10
CA THR A 124 12.84 -7.51 -10.91
C THR A 124 11.75 -7.28 -9.86
N ILE A 125 10.50 -7.03 -10.30
CA ILE A 125 9.37 -6.82 -9.39
C ILE A 125 8.93 -8.15 -8.78
N GLN A 126 8.83 -9.20 -9.58
CA GLN A 126 8.37 -10.53 -9.14
C GLN A 126 9.37 -11.28 -8.27
N ASN A 127 10.66 -11.05 -8.44
CA ASN A 127 11.72 -11.76 -7.73
C ASN A 127 12.40 -10.87 -6.69
N PRO A 128 11.74 -10.59 -5.54
CA PRO A 128 12.39 -9.88 -4.45
C PRO A 128 13.54 -10.70 -3.89
N TYR A 129 14.68 -10.04 -3.64
CA TYR A 129 15.75 -10.69 -2.90
C TYR A 129 15.31 -10.89 -1.44
N VAL A 130 15.19 -12.12 -1.03
CA VAL A 130 14.93 -12.51 0.36
C VAL A 130 16.02 -13.48 0.80
N PRO A 131 16.78 -13.18 1.88
CA PRO A 131 17.73 -14.13 2.43
C PRO A 131 17.02 -15.43 2.84
N LYS A 132 17.60 -16.61 2.51
CA LYS A 132 16.98 -17.91 2.82
C LYS A 132 16.61 -18.06 4.30
N GLY A 133 17.49 -17.66 5.21
CA GLY A 133 17.19 -17.72 6.65
C GLY A 133 16.04 -16.81 7.09
N MET A 134 15.79 -15.71 6.38
CA MET A 134 14.64 -14.85 6.64
C MET A 134 13.34 -15.50 6.15
N MET A 135 13.35 -16.20 5.01
CA MET A 135 12.19 -16.95 4.53
C MET A 135 11.81 -18.05 5.53
N GLU A 136 12.78 -18.84 5.97
CA GLU A 136 12.56 -19.89 6.97
C GLU A 136 11.99 -19.35 8.28
N ALA A 137 12.50 -18.18 8.76
CA ALA A 137 11.98 -17.52 9.95
C ALA A 137 10.54 -17.01 9.76
N MET A 138 10.20 -16.47 8.60
CA MET A 138 8.85 -16.01 8.26
C MET A 138 7.87 -17.19 8.19
N ASP A 139 8.27 -18.30 7.56
CA ASP A 139 7.46 -19.51 7.47
C ASP A 139 7.20 -20.10 8.87
N GLN A 140 8.23 -20.19 9.71
CA GLN A 140 8.08 -20.63 11.10
C GLN A 140 7.13 -19.74 11.90
N GLN A 141 7.25 -18.42 11.76
CA GLN A 141 6.37 -17.48 12.45
C GLN A 141 4.92 -17.61 11.98
N GLN A 142 4.70 -17.85 10.69
CA GLN A 142 3.37 -18.09 10.15
C GLN A 142 2.74 -19.39 10.67
N ILE A 143 3.54 -20.45 10.77
CA ILE A 143 3.11 -21.74 11.35
C ILE A 143 2.71 -21.55 12.83
N ILE A 144 3.52 -20.83 13.61
CA ILE A 144 3.24 -20.54 15.02
C ILE A 144 1.95 -19.75 15.18
N GLN A 145 1.74 -18.70 14.37
CA GLN A 145 0.51 -17.90 14.41
C GLN A 145 -0.73 -18.70 14.05
N LYS A 146 -0.64 -19.56 13.01
CA LYS A 146 -1.74 -20.46 12.65
C LYS A 146 -2.04 -21.44 13.80
N GLY A 147 -1.02 -22.03 14.40
CA GLY A 147 -1.19 -22.92 15.54
C GLY A 147 -1.85 -22.24 16.73
N GLN A 148 -1.45 -21.02 17.08
CA GLN A 148 -2.07 -20.23 18.15
C GLN A 148 -3.55 -19.91 17.86
N THR A 149 -3.87 -19.57 16.61
CA THR A 149 -5.25 -19.29 16.19
C THR A 149 -6.14 -20.53 16.32
N GLU A 150 -5.66 -21.69 15.87
CA GLU A 150 -6.40 -22.95 16.00
C GLU A 150 -6.58 -23.36 17.47
N LEU A 151 -5.54 -23.18 18.29
CA LEU A 151 -5.64 -23.45 19.73
C LEU A 151 -6.70 -22.54 20.40
N ALA A 152 -6.74 -21.26 20.04
CA ALA A 152 -7.74 -20.32 20.54
C ALA A 152 -9.18 -20.71 20.12
N LYS A 153 -9.37 -21.19 18.88
CA LYS A 153 -10.67 -21.71 18.42
C LYS A 153 -11.13 -22.93 19.23
N VAL A 154 -10.22 -23.89 19.45
CA VAL A 154 -10.51 -25.08 20.25
C VAL A 154 -10.84 -24.70 21.69
N ALA A 155 -10.06 -23.82 22.32
CA ALA A 155 -10.33 -23.35 23.68
C ALA A 155 -11.69 -22.62 23.77
N GLY A 156 -12.04 -21.80 22.78
CA GLY A 156 -13.35 -21.17 22.69
C GLY A 156 -14.51 -22.16 22.59
N ALA A 157 -14.35 -23.19 21.76
CA ALA A 157 -15.35 -24.25 21.62
C ALA A 157 -15.54 -25.04 22.94
N PHE A 158 -14.46 -25.35 23.64
CA PHE A 158 -14.53 -26.00 24.98
C PHE A 158 -15.25 -25.12 25.99
N ALA A 159 -14.96 -23.82 26.05
CA ALA A 159 -15.64 -22.89 26.93
C ALA A 159 -17.15 -22.81 26.67
N GLN A 160 -17.55 -22.82 25.40
CA GLN A 160 -18.97 -22.86 25.00
C GLN A 160 -19.64 -24.17 25.45
N MET A 161 -19.00 -25.32 25.27
CA MET A 161 -19.55 -26.62 25.71
C MET A 161 -19.76 -26.66 27.23
N ILE A 162 -18.80 -26.15 28.03
CA ILE A 162 -18.92 -26.08 29.48
C ILE A 162 -20.09 -25.17 29.88
N ASN A 163 -20.24 -24.00 29.27
CA ASN A 163 -21.33 -23.09 29.58
C ASN A 163 -22.70 -23.67 29.22
N THR A 164 -22.81 -24.37 28.09
CA THR A 164 -24.06 -25.02 27.66
C THR A 164 -24.47 -26.13 28.61
N ASN A 165 -23.49 -26.95 29.06
CA ASN A 165 -23.75 -28.02 30.04
C ASN A 165 -24.14 -27.45 31.41
N ALA A 166 -23.52 -26.36 31.86
CA ALA A 166 -23.87 -25.70 33.11
C ALA A 166 -25.30 -25.09 33.06
N ALA A 167 -25.68 -24.48 31.93
CA ALA A 167 -27.04 -23.96 31.72
C ALA A 167 -28.12 -25.05 31.74
N ASN A 168 -27.81 -26.24 31.19
CA ASN A 168 -28.74 -27.40 31.17
C ASN A 168 -28.86 -28.11 32.51
N GLN A 169 -27.92 -27.89 33.44
CA GLN A 169 -27.92 -28.49 34.79
C GLN A 169 -28.48 -27.54 35.88
N ALA A 170 -28.87 -26.32 35.52
CA ALA A 170 -29.50 -25.43 36.48
C ALA A 170 -30.86 -26.00 36.91
N PRO A 171 -31.10 -26.30 38.21
CA PRO A 171 -32.36 -26.85 38.65
C PRO A 171 -33.46 -25.85 38.44
N ASN A 172 -34.56 -26.32 37.81
CA ASN A 172 -35.80 -25.55 37.62
C ASN A 172 -36.35 -25.24 39.04
N ARG A 173 -36.02 -24.06 39.58
CA ARG A 173 -36.70 -23.57 40.80
C ARG A 173 -38.12 -23.19 40.39
N GLN A 174 -39.04 -24.15 40.56
CA GLN A 174 -40.44 -23.80 40.68
C GLN A 174 -40.57 -22.88 41.89
N GLU A 175 -41.02 -21.66 41.63
CA GLU A 175 -41.53 -20.76 42.67
C GLU A 175 -42.77 -21.40 43.23
N ASP A 176 -42.63 -22.07 44.37
CA ASP A 176 -43.78 -22.35 45.26
C ASP A 176 -44.34 -21.01 45.72
N ASN A 177 -45.46 -20.64 45.19
CA ASN A 177 -46.23 -19.50 45.61
C ASN A 177 -47.14 -19.91 46.78
N PRO A 178 -46.87 -19.52 48.07
CA PRO A 178 -47.65 -19.89 49.22
C PRO A 178 -48.74 -18.89 49.57
N HIS A 179 -49.49 -18.38 48.61
CA HIS A 179 -50.65 -17.51 48.90
C HIS A 179 -51.85 -17.79 48.02
N ALA A 180 -52.53 -18.91 48.34
CA ALA A 180 -53.93 -19.05 47.97
C ALA A 180 -54.63 -19.82 49.08
N ASN A 181 -55.05 -19.08 50.14
CA ASN A 181 -56.20 -19.44 50.97
C ASN A 181 -56.37 -18.36 52.08
N THR A 182 -57.26 -17.42 51.86
CA THR A 182 -58.36 -17.03 52.76
C THR A 182 -59.21 -15.97 52.07
#